data_6e6f36528ac98e0837ccf83b4c3ce951
#
_entry.id   6e6f36528ac98e0837ccf83b4c3ce951
#
_cell.length_a   1.000
_cell.length_b   1.000
_cell.length_c   1.000
_cell.angle_alpha   90.00
_cell.angle_beta   90.00
_cell.angle_gamma   90.00
#
_symmetry.space_group_name_H-M   'P 1'
#
loop_
_entity.id
_entity.type
_entity.pdbx_description
1 polymer ?
#
loop_
_entity_poly.entity_id
_entity_poly.type
_entity_poly.pdbx_seq_one_letter_code
_entity_poly.pdbx_strand_id
1 'polypeptide(L)'
;MNSVLITGGSSGIGEALAVACAQRGVRNIFLCGRDAARLAAVVKRCEEASIPQSHVEGRVLDVTDEAAVRAWIEECNAVAPLEVVFSNAGIGTGSESEENVRRTFATNIGGGLNVVLPTIELFRRNPVAADGAPRRRQIVITASIAGYAPLSTCPSYAATKAAMKSWALSLRGMLKGEGIWVNVICPGFIRSRITDRNTCPMPFFMEADRAAEIILDRVDRNIGLIAFPWPMRFGVWLLASLPWWLSEFISRLLPEKTSSGKCKGHEGKEIAF
;
A
#
# COMPACT_ATOMS: atom_id res chain seq x y z
N MET A 1 1.05 -10.60 16.26
CA MET A 1 1.19 -10.93 14.82
C MET A 1 2.32 -11.93 14.69
N ASN A 2 2.04 -13.16 14.21
CA ASN A 2 3.04 -14.22 14.06
C ASN A 2 3.44 -14.48 12.63
N SER A 3 2.53 -14.23 11.67
CA SER A 3 2.81 -14.42 10.26
C SER A 3 2.24 -13.26 9.43
N VAL A 4 3.03 -12.78 8.47
CA VAL A 4 2.69 -11.64 7.63
C VAL A 4 3.09 -11.89 6.18
N LEU A 5 2.21 -11.50 5.25
CA LEU A 5 2.49 -11.48 3.82
C LEU A 5 2.43 -10.02 3.32
N ILE A 6 3.46 -9.57 2.59
CA ILE A 6 3.58 -8.19 2.13
C ILE A 6 3.88 -8.16 0.64
N THR A 7 2.96 -7.63 -0.17
CA THR A 7 3.21 -7.39 -1.59
C THR A 7 3.91 -6.04 -1.81
N GLY A 8 4.79 -5.97 -2.82
CA GLY A 8 5.63 -4.79 -3.03
C GLY A 8 6.68 -4.60 -1.94
N GLY A 9 7.16 -5.70 -1.34
CA GLY A 9 8.12 -5.72 -0.24
C GLY A 9 9.55 -5.29 -0.62
N SER A 10 9.86 -5.09 -1.89
CA SER A 10 11.23 -4.79 -2.36
C SER A 10 11.61 -3.30 -2.32
N SER A 11 10.76 -2.41 -1.82
CA SER A 11 11.06 -0.96 -1.69
C SER A 11 10.01 -0.18 -0.89
N GLY A 12 10.39 1.01 -0.40
CA GLY A 12 9.49 1.99 0.20
C GLY A 12 8.72 1.47 1.41
N ILE A 13 7.41 1.71 1.45
CA ILE A 13 6.57 1.30 2.59
C ILE A 13 6.60 -0.21 2.82
N GLY A 14 6.57 -1.02 1.73
CA GLY A 14 6.57 -2.48 1.85
C GLY A 14 7.87 -3.02 2.45
N GLU A 15 9.02 -2.50 2.04
CA GLU A 15 10.33 -2.80 2.62
C GLU A 15 10.39 -2.40 4.10
N ALA A 16 9.99 -1.16 4.42
CA ALA A 16 10.00 -0.66 5.79
C ALA A 16 9.05 -1.46 6.71
N LEU A 17 7.88 -1.85 6.21
CA LEU A 17 6.96 -2.75 6.94
C LEU A 17 7.60 -4.11 7.24
N ALA A 18 8.29 -4.69 6.26
CA ALA A 18 8.94 -5.98 6.41
C ALA A 18 10.01 -5.94 7.51
N VAL A 19 10.91 -4.95 7.44
CA VAL A 19 11.97 -4.77 8.44
C VAL A 19 11.39 -4.47 9.82
N ALA A 20 10.37 -3.60 9.91
CA ALA A 20 9.72 -3.30 11.18
C ALA A 20 8.98 -4.52 11.77
N CYS A 21 8.39 -5.38 10.93
CA CYS A 21 7.82 -6.66 11.38
C CYS A 21 8.90 -7.59 11.96
N ALA A 22 10.07 -7.68 11.30
CA ALA A 22 11.20 -8.46 11.79
C ALA A 22 11.68 -7.95 13.15
N GLN A 23 11.88 -6.64 13.30
CA GLN A 23 12.28 -6.00 14.56
C GLN A 23 11.27 -6.20 15.69
N ARG A 24 9.97 -6.29 15.36
CA ARG A 24 8.89 -6.58 16.34
C ARG A 24 8.74 -8.07 16.65
N GLY A 25 9.62 -8.93 16.13
CA GLY A 25 9.64 -10.36 16.42
C GLY A 25 8.55 -11.18 15.71
N VAL A 26 8.08 -10.72 14.53
CA VAL A 26 7.21 -11.54 13.68
C VAL A 26 7.98 -12.75 13.18
N ARG A 27 7.43 -13.95 13.39
CA ARG A 27 8.14 -15.21 13.12
C ARG A 27 8.19 -15.59 11.65
N ASN A 28 7.12 -15.30 10.89
CA ASN A 28 7.04 -15.68 9.50
C ASN A 28 6.73 -14.46 8.65
N ILE A 29 7.65 -14.09 7.75
CA ILE A 29 7.56 -12.90 6.91
C ILE A 29 7.70 -13.31 5.45
N PHE A 30 6.64 -13.17 4.68
CA PHE A 30 6.58 -13.49 3.26
C PHE A 30 6.53 -12.19 2.45
N LEU A 31 7.47 -12.03 1.53
CA LEU A 31 7.62 -10.83 0.72
C LEU A 31 7.52 -11.14 -0.76
N CYS A 32 6.88 -10.30 -1.56
CA CYS A 32 7.06 -10.36 -2.99
C CYS A 32 7.42 -9.01 -3.62
N GLY A 33 8.08 -9.09 -4.76
CA GLY A 33 8.45 -7.95 -5.58
C GLY A 33 9.00 -8.40 -6.93
N ARG A 34 9.08 -7.49 -7.90
CA ARG A 34 9.51 -7.82 -9.27
C ARG A 34 11.03 -7.79 -9.48
N ASP A 35 11.74 -7.12 -8.59
CA ASP A 35 13.19 -6.96 -8.69
C ASP A 35 13.88 -7.92 -7.72
N ALA A 36 14.52 -8.94 -8.26
CA ALA A 36 15.15 -10.00 -7.49
C ALA A 36 16.28 -9.49 -6.59
N ALA A 37 17.12 -8.59 -7.09
CA ALA A 37 18.26 -8.08 -6.33
C ALA A 37 17.83 -7.25 -5.12
N ARG A 38 16.86 -6.34 -5.31
CA ARG A 38 16.32 -5.55 -4.20
C ARG A 38 15.56 -6.41 -3.21
N LEU A 39 14.77 -7.37 -3.70
CA LEU A 39 14.03 -8.28 -2.83
C LEU A 39 14.97 -9.08 -1.95
N ALA A 40 16.03 -9.63 -2.52
CA ALA A 40 17.07 -10.36 -1.76
C ALA A 40 17.75 -9.48 -0.71
N ALA A 41 18.04 -8.21 -1.05
CA ALA A 41 18.61 -7.27 -0.09
C ALA A 41 17.66 -6.98 1.09
N VAL A 42 16.33 -6.88 0.83
CA VAL A 42 15.34 -6.69 1.90
C VAL A 42 15.20 -7.95 2.75
N VAL A 43 15.15 -9.13 2.13
CA VAL A 43 15.13 -10.42 2.87
C VAL A 43 16.30 -10.49 3.83
N LYS A 44 17.53 -10.23 3.36
CA LYS A 44 18.72 -10.21 4.21
C LYS A 44 18.59 -9.24 5.39
N ARG A 45 18.13 -8.02 5.14
CA ARG A 45 17.88 -7.03 6.22
C ARG A 45 16.83 -7.50 7.23
N CYS A 46 15.80 -8.18 6.77
CA CYS A 46 14.79 -8.76 7.66
C CYS A 46 15.38 -9.90 8.50
N GLU A 47 16.19 -10.79 7.90
CA GLU A 47 16.88 -11.86 8.62
C GLU A 47 17.81 -11.31 9.71
N GLU A 48 18.60 -10.26 9.39
CA GLU A 48 19.50 -9.59 10.33
C GLU A 48 18.74 -8.92 11.50
N ALA A 49 17.52 -8.46 11.26
CA ALA A 49 16.67 -7.79 12.25
C ALA A 49 15.74 -8.73 13.04
N SER A 50 15.61 -9.98 12.59
CA SER A 50 14.67 -10.97 13.12
C SER A 50 15.18 -11.61 14.41
N ILE A 51 14.22 -12.11 15.21
CA ILE A 51 14.55 -13.01 16.32
C ILE A 51 15.03 -14.38 15.80
N PRO A 52 15.84 -15.13 16.60
CA PRO A 52 16.23 -16.48 16.23
C PRO A 52 15.02 -17.36 15.85
N GLN A 53 15.19 -18.21 14.83
CA GLN A 53 14.16 -19.12 14.31
C GLN A 53 13.01 -18.43 13.54
N SER A 54 13.14 -17.15 13.19
CA SER A 54 12.20 -16.52 12.25
C SER A 54 12.43 -17.05 10.84
N HIS A 55 11.34 -17.17 10.08
CA HIS A 55 11.36 -17.52 8.66
C HIS A 55 11.07 -16.26 7.84
N VAL A 56 11.99 -15.91 6.94
CA VAL A 56 11.83 -14.80 6.00
C VAL A 56 11.97 -15.32 4.58
N GLU A 57 10.95 -15.17 3.76
CA GLU A 57 10.94 -15.62 2.36
C GLU A 57 10.61 -14.49 1.40
N GLY A 58 11.39 -14.39 0.31
CA GLY A 58 11.17 -13.45 -0.79
C GLY A 58 10.83 -14.18 -2.08
N ARG A 59 9.68 -13.88 -2.70
CA ARG A 59 9.26 -14.41 -4.00
C ARG A 59 9.31 -13.33 -5.08
N VAL A 60 10.05 -13.58 -6.17
CA VAL A 60 9.98 -12.73 -7.36
C VAL A 60 8.64 -12.97 -8.05
N LEU A 61 7.75 -11.97 -7.98
CA LEU A 61 6.36 -12.10 -8.42
C LEU A 61 5.80 -10.75 -8.88
N ASP A 62 5.07 -10.74 -9.99
CA ASP A 62 4.22 -9.61 -10.39
C ASP A 62 2.79 -9.84 -9.89
N VAL A 63 2.25 -8.88 -9.14
CA VAL A 63 0.89 -8.96 -8.59
C VAL A 63 -0.20 -8.95 -9.66
N THR A 64 0.12 -8.63 -10.91
CA THR A 64 -0.82 -8.71 -12.03
C THR A 64 -1.04 -10.13 -12.55
N ASP A 65 -0.19 -11.08 -12.16
CA ASP A 65 -0.39 -12.51 -12.42
C ASP A 65 -1.25 -13.12 -11.33
N GLU A 66 -2.56 -13.22 -11.59
CA GLU A 66 -3.55 -13.74 -10.65
C GLU A 66 -3.23 -15.16 -10.19
N ALA A 67 -2.89 -16.05 -11.13
CA ALA A 67 -2.65 -17.45 -10.83
C ALA A 67 -1.43 -17.63 -9.93
N ALA A 68 -0.34 -16.93 -10.24
CA ALA A 68 0.90 -16.99 -9.46
C ALA A 68 0.70 -16.37 -8.06
N VAL A 69 -0.07 -15.27 -7.93
CA VAL A 69 -0.37 -14.67 -6.62
C VAL A 69 -1.21 -15.62 -5.76
N ARG A 70 -2.25 -16.22 -6.32
CA ARG A 70 -3.10 -17.19 -5.62
C ARG A 70 -2.29 -18.38 -5.12
N ALA A 71 -1.47 -18.98 -5.97
CA ALA A 71 -0.62 -20.10 -5.59
C ALA A 71 0.35 -19.71 -4.46
N TRP A 72 0.99 -18.55 -4.56
CA TRP A 72 1.93 -18.07 -3.55
C TRP A 72 1.26 -17.83 -2.18
N ILE A 73 0.05 -17.28 -2.15
CA ILE A 73 -0.71 -17.10 -0.89
C ILE A 73 -0.98 -18.46 -0.22
N GLU A 74 -1.38 -19.47 -0.99
CA GLU A 74 -1.63 -20.83 -0.47
C GLU A 74 -0.32 -21.48 0.04
N GLU A 75 0.78 -21.36 -0.72
CA GLU A 75 2.10 -21.86 -0.32
C GLU A 75 2.57 -21.21 0.99
N CYS A 76 2.49 -19.87 1.10
CA CYS A 76 2.84 -19.17 2.34
C CYS A 76 1.98 -19.62 3.53
N ASN A 77 0.66 -19.79 3.30
CA ASN A 77 -0.24 -20.26 4.36
C ASN A 77 0.03 -21.72 4.76
N ALA A 78 0.53 -22.56 3.86
CA ALA A 78 0.93 -23.93 4.18
C ALA A 78 2.18 -23.97 5.06
N VAL A 79 3.13 -23.04 4.86
CA VAL A 79 4.32 -22.89 5.72
C VAL A 79 3.92 -22.38 7.11
N ALA A 80 3.14 -21.33 7.16
CA ALA A 80 2.62 -20.77 8.40
C ALA A 80 1.26 -20.09 8.16
N PRO A 81 0.23 -20.41 8.96
CA PRO A 81 -1.07 -19.78 8.80
C PRO A 81 -1.00 -18.26 8.81
N LEU A 82 -1.42 -17.64 7.71
CA LEU A 82 -1.36 -16.19 7.54
C LEU A 82 -2.31 -15.48 8.51
N GLU A 83 -1.79 -14.48 9.23
CA GLU A 83 -2.56 -13.63 10.13
C GLU A 83 -2.84 -12.25 9.55
N VAL A 84 -1.86 -11.66 8.88
CA VAL A 84 -1.97 -10.31 8.29
C VAL A 84 -1.43 -10.31 6.86
N VAL A 85 -2.24 -9.83 5.92
CA VAL A 85 -1.84 -9.69 4.52
C VAL A 85 -1.87 -8.22 4.11
N PHE A 86 -0.72 -7.68 3.72
CA PHE A 86 -0.57 -6.33 3.19
C PHE A 86 -0.64 -6.34 1.65
N SER A 87 -1.79 -5.96 1.11
CA SER A 87 -1.93 -5.59 -0.31
C SER A 87 -1.34 -4.21 -0.50
N ASN A 88 -0.02 -4.14 -0.63
CA ASN A 88 0.73 -2.89 -0.65
C ASN A 88 1.32 -2.56 -2.02
N ALA A 89 1.55 -3.54 -2.90
CA ALA A 89 2.09 -3.29 -4.23
C ALA A 89 1.30 -2.22 -5.00
N GLY A 90 2.01 -1.29 -5.60
CA GLY A 90 1.40 -0.23 -6.38
C GLY A 90 2.45 0.61 -7.10
N ILE A 91 2.02 1.31 -8.13
CA ILE A 91 2.86 2.19 -8.93
C ILE A 91 2.21 3.56 -9.13
N GLY A 92 3.08 4.56 -9.37
CA GLY A 92 2.71 5.84 -9.95
C GLY A 92 3.65 6.09 -11.13
N THR A 93 3.11 6.39 -12.30
CA THR A 93 3.87 6.39 -13.56
C THR A 93 4.38 7.76 -13.98
N GLY A 94 3.86 8.84 -13.37
CA GLY A 94 4.30 10.22 -13.63
C GLY A 94 3.75 10.84 -14.91
N SER A 95 3.29 10.08 -15.89
CA SER A 95 2.59 10.57 -17.10
C SER A 95 1.33 9.78 -17.38
N GLU A 96 0.35 10.41 -18.03
CA GLU A 96 -0.97 9.84 -18.38
C GLU A 96 -0.99 9.30 -19.83
N SER A 97 0.10 8.68 -20.32
CA SER A 97 0.05 7.94 -21.59
C SER A 97 -0.87 6.71 -21.43
N GLU A 98 -1.46 6.24 -22.55
CA GLU A 98 -2.34 5.08 -22.54
C GLU A 98 -1.69 3.87 -21.85
N GLU A 99 -0.45 3.55 -22.19
CA GLU A 99 0.31 2.46 -21.57
C GLU A 99 0.43 2.64 -20.06
N ASN A 100 0.79 3.84 -19.60
CA ASN A 100 0.96 4.15 -18.18
C ASN A 100 -0.36 4.08 -17.42
N VAL A 101 -1.44 4.58 -17.99
CA VAL A 101 -2.79 4.48 -17.42
C VAL A 101 -3.18 3.01 -17.26
N ARG A 102 -3.12 2.22 -18.33
CA ARG A 102 -3.43 0.78 -18.29
C ARG A 102 -2.60 0.04 -17.25
N ARG A 103 -1.29 0.29 -17.22
CA ARG A 103 -0.37 -0.32 -16.25
C ARG A 103 -0.67 0.09 -14.80
N THR A 104 -1.07 1.36 -14.58
CA THR A 104 -1.45 1.85 -13.26
C THR A 104 -2.71 1.14 -12.75
N PHE A 105 -3.74 1.01 -13.59
CA PHE A 105 -4.96 0.30 -13.24
C PHE A 105 -4.73 -1.20 -13.04
N ALA A 106 -4.00 -1.85 -13.94
CA ALA A 106 -3.66 -3.27 -13.83
C ALA A 106 -2.92 -3.58 -12.53
N THR A 107 -1.92 -2.77 -12.17
CA THR A 107 -1.12 -3.01 -10.95
C THR A 107 -1.88 -2.61 -9.68
N ASN A 108 -2.44 -1.40 -9.63
CA ASN A 108 -3.00 -0.87 -8.38
C ASN A 108 -4.38 -1.45 -8.05
N ILE A 109 -5.20 -1.74 -9.07
CA ILE A 109 -6.52 -2.35 -8.88
C ILE A 109 -6.43 -3.85 -9.13
N GLY A 110 -6.05 -4.29 -10.33
CA GLY A 110 -5.97 -5.71 -10.66
C GLY A 110 -5.10 -6.47 -9.68
N GLY A 111 -3.85 -5.99 -9.44
CA GLY A 111 -2.96 -6.59 -8.47
C GLY A 111 -3.53 -6.59 -7.05
N GLY A 112 -4.24 -5.52 -6.66
CA GLY A 112 -4.95 -5.47 -5.37
C GLY A 112 -6.05 -6.54 -5.25
N LEU A 113 -6.85 -6.72 -6.31
CA LEU A 113 -7.89 -7.77 -6.37
C LEU A 113 -7.26 -9.16 -6.27
N ASN A 114 -6.19 -9.41 -7.02
CA ASN A 114 -5.48 -10.68 -7.05
C ASN A 114 -4.91 -11.09 -5.68
N VAL A 115 -4.63 -10.14 -4.80
CA VAL A 115 -4.17 -10.39 -3.42
C VAL A 115 -5.34 -10.53 -2.46
N VAL A 116 -6.29 -9.61 -2.49
CA VAL A 116 -7.33 -9.49 -1.47
C VAL A 116 -8.40 -10.59 -1.59
N LEU A 117 -8.85 -10.90 -2.81
CA LEU A 117 -9.90 -11.90 -3.01
C LEU A 117 -9.49 -13.30 -2.55
N PRO A 118 -8.34 -13.87 -2.98
CA PRO A 118 -7.92 -15.18 -2.48
C PRO A 118 -7.60 -15.16 -0.98
N THR A 119 -7.15 -14.02 -0.42
CA THR A 119 -6.95 -13.90 1.03
C THR A 119 -8.28 -13.98 1.79
N ILE A 120 -9.36 -13.36 1.29
CA ILE A 120 -10.71 -13.49 1.90
C ILE A 120 -11.16 -14.94 1.87
N GLU A 121 -11.04 -15.62 0.73
CA GLU A 121 -11.38 -17.04 0.60
C GLU A 121 -10.58 -17.91 1.57
N LEU A 122 -9.27 -17.67 1.67
CA LEU A 122 -8.37 -18.37 2.59
C LEU A 122 -8.81 -18.18 4.05
N PHE A 123 -9.11 -16.94 4.45
CA PHE A 123 -9.53 -16.62 5.81
C PHE A 123 -10.90 -17.21 6.17
N ARG A 124 -11.81 -17.33 5.22
CA ARG A 124 -13.10 -18.01 5.39
C ARG A 124 -12.95 -19.50 5.63
N ARG A 125 -12.00 -20.16 4.94
CA ARG A 125 -11.73 -21.59 5.11
C ARG A 125 -11.03 -21.91 6.43
N ASN A 126 -10.33 -20.95 7.05
CA ASN A 126 -9.51 -21.15 8.23
C ASN A 126 -9.90 -20.20 9.39
N PRO A 127 -11.12 -20.32 9.94
CA PRO A 127 -11.64 -19.33 10.90
C PRO A 127 -11.01 -19.43 12.30
N VAL A 128 -10.49 -20.59 12.69
CA VAL A 128 -9.94 -20.85 14.02
C VAL A 128 -8.54 -21.46 13.95
N ALA A 129 -7.77 -21.33 15.02
CA ALA A 129 -6.51 -22.02 15.18
C ALA A 129 -6.71 -23.50 15.53
N ALA A 130 -5.64 -24.32 15.51
CA ALA A 130 -5.70 -25.74 15.83
C ALA A 130 -6.16 -26.01 17.28
N ASP A 131 -5.93 -25.06 18.19
CA ASP A 131 -6.41 -25.08 19.60
C ASP A 131 -7.85 -24.56 19.77
N GLY A 132 -8.53 -24.25 18.67
CA GLY A 132 -9.89 -23.69 18.68
C GLY A 132 -9.98 -22.19 18.96
N ALA A 133 -8.87 -21.51 19.23
CA ALA A 133 -8.87 -20.06 19.44
C ALA A 133 -9.14 -19.28 18.14
N PRO A 134 -9.80 -18.10 18.21
CA PRO A 134 -9.97 -17.25 17.05
C PRO A 134 -8.63 -16.82 16.48
N ARG A 135 -8.39 -17.06 15.20
CA ARG A 135 -7.20 -16.57 14.51
C ARG A 135 -7.33 -15.09 14.20
N ARG A 136 -6.22 -14.36 14.28
CA ARG A 136 -6.14 -13.04 13.68
C ARG A 136 -6.24 -13.19 12.16
N ARG A 137 -7.21 -12.52 11.55
CA ARG A 137 -7.47 -12.53 10.11
C ARG A 137 -7.64 -11.09 9.65
N GLN A 138 -6.55 -10.52 9.13
CA GLN A 138 -6.50 -9.09 8.86
C GLN A 138 -5.92 -8.81 7.47
N ILE A 139 -6.63 -8.01 6.70
CA ILE A 139 -6.23 -7.54 5.37
C ILE A 139 -5.96 -6.05 5.47
N VAL A 140 -4.80 -5.62 5.00
CA VAL A 140 -4.36 -4.23 5.02
C VAL A 140 -4.14 -3.76 3.59
N ILE A 141 -4.93 -2.80 3.13
CA ILE A 141 -4.92 -2.32 1.74
C ILE A 141 -4.26 -0.94 1.68
N THR A 142 -3.22 -0.80 0.85
CA THR A 142 -2.51 0.48 0.69
C THR A 142 -3.17 1.32 -0.40
N ALA A 143 -3.93 2.33 0.03
CA ALA A 143 -4.45 3.40 -0.80
C ALA A 143 -3.47 4.60 -0.82
N SER A 144 -3.96 5.82 -0.72
CA SER A 144 -3.19 7.08 -0.61
C SER A 144 -4.12 8.23 -0.18
N ILE A 145 -3.55 9.27 0.38
CA ILE A 145 -4.23 10.56 0.53
C ILE A 145 -4.70 11.09 -0.85
N ALA A 146 -3.97 10.83 -1.94
CA ALA A 146 -4.37 11.16 -3.30
C ALA A 146 -5.73 10.57 -3.72
N GLY A 147 -6.21 9.52 -3.04
CA GLY A 147 -7.53 8.93 -3.28
C GLY A 147 -8.69 9.63 -2.54
N TYR A 148 -8.50 10.82 -1.96
CA TYR A 148 -9.58 11.57 -1.32
C TYR A 148 -10.29 12.54 -2.25
N ALA A 149 -9.56 13.16 -3.18
CA ALA A 149 -10.11 14.14 -4.12
C ALA A 149 -9.54 13.90 -5.52
N PRO A 150 -10.23 14.36 -6.58
CA PRO A 150 -9.66 14.37 -7.93
C PRO A 150 -8.39 15.23 -7.97
N LEU A 151 -7.33 14.70 -8.56
CA LEU A 151 -6.05 15.40 -8.71
C LEU A 151 -5.64 15.42 -10.19
N SER A 152 -5.61 16.62 -10.80
CA SER A 152 -5.18 16.81 -12.20
C SER A 152 -3.72 16.41 -12.43
N THR A 153 -2.90 16.46 -11.39
CA THR A 153 -1.47 16.12 -11.45
C THR A 153 -1.17 14.62 -11.58
N CYS A 154 -2.13 13.74 -11.26
CA CYS A 154 -1.98 12.29 -11.33
C CYS A 154 -3.35 11.56 -11.40
N PRO A 155 -4.16 11.80 -12.46
CA PRO A 155 -5.54 11.35 -12.54
C PRO A 155 -5.71 9.83 -12.37
N SER A 156 -4.97 9.03 -13.13
CA SER A 156 -5.05 7.56 -13.06
C SER A 156 -4.65 7.01 -11.68
N TYR A 157 -3.57 7.55 -11.11
CA TYR A 157 -3.12 7.15 -9.78
C TYR A 157 -4.18 7.51 -8.72
N ALA A 158 -4.68 8.75 -8.72
CA ALA A 158 -5.70 9.22 -7.78
C ALA A 158 -6.98 8.35 -7.89
N ALA A 159 -7.44 8.07 -9.12
CA ALA A 159 -8.60 7.22 -9.37
C ALA A 159 -8.42 5.81 -8.80
N THR A 160 -7.26 5.17 -9.05
CA THR A 160 -6.99 3.82 -8.51
C THR A 160 -6.94 3.81 -6.97
N LYS A 161 -6.36 4.85 -6.36
CA LYS A 161 -6.28 4.95 -4.90
C LYS A 161 -7.63 5.29 -4.26
N ALA A 162 -8.49 6.05 -4.95
CA ALA A 162 -9.87 6.29 -4.53
C ALA A 162 -10.70 5.00 -4.54
N ALA A 163 -10.60 4.22 -5.63
CA ALA A 163 -11.27 2.93 -5.76
C ALA A 163 -10.86 1.97 -4.65
N MET A 164 -9.55 1.79 -4.42
CA MET A 164 -9.04 0.90 -3.38
C MET A 164 -9.43 1.35 -1.97
N LYS A 165 -9.45 2.66 -1.69
CA LYS A 165 -9.92 3.19 -0.41
C LYS A 165 -11.40 2.88 -0.18
N SER A 166 -12.25 3.17 -1.15
CA SER A 166 -13.70 2.94 -1.05
C SER A 166 -14.00 1.46 -0.87
N TRP A 167 -13.38 0.61 -1.69
CA TRP A 167 -13.55 -0.84 -1.62
C TRP A 167 -13.11 -1.42 -0.27
N ALA A 168 -11.93 -1.02 0.23
CA ALA A 168 -11.43 -1.47 1.53
C ALA A 168 -12.38 -1.12 2.70
N LEU A 169 -12.94 0.09 2.70
CA LEU A 169 -13.89 0.50 3.74
C LEU A 169 -15.22 -0.27 3.65
N SER A 170 -15.68 -0.55 2.43
CA SER A 170 -16.89 -1.36 2.20
C SER A 170 -16.64 -2.81 2.61
N LEU A 171 -15.51 -3.41 2.26
CA LEU A 171 -15.11 -4.75 2.71
C LEU A 171 -15.03 -4.84 4.23
N ARG A 172 -14.54 -3.81 4.91
CA ARG A 172 -14.49 -3.78 6.37
C ARG A 172 -15.88 -3.93 6.99
N GLY A 173 -16.89 -3.26 6.44
CA GLY A 173 -18.27 -3.39 6.89
C GLY A 173 -18.82 -4.79 6.61
N MET A 174 -18.63 -5.27 5.38
CA MET A 174 -19.15 -6.56 4.91
C MET A 174 -18.58 -7.75 5.68
N LEU A 175 -17.26 -7.75 5.94
CA LEU A 175 -16.54 -8.88 6.53
C LEU A 175 -16.50 -8.86 8.07
N LYS A 176 -17.02 -7.80 8.71
CA LYS A 176 -17.01 -7.65 10.17
C LYS A 176 -17.66 -8.82 10.88
N GLY A 177 -18.82 -9.28 10.39
CA GLY A 177 -19.55 -10.40 10.96
C GLY A 177 -18.83 -11.75 10.84
N GLU A 178 -17.90 -11.86 9.89
CA GLU A 178 -17.07 -13.04 9.68
C GLU A 178 -15.78 -13.01 10.53
N GLY A 179 -15.54 -11.96 11.30
CA GLY A 179 -14.32 -11.76 12.09
C GLY A 179 -13.06 -11.53 11.24
N ILE A 180 -13.21 -11.09 9.99
CA ILE A 180 -12.12 -10.69 9.11
C ILE A 180 -11.98 -9.16 9.18
N TRP A 181 -10.84 -8.69 9.61
CA TRP A 181 -10.58 -7.27 9.75
C TRP A 181 -9.98 -6.71 8.47
N VAL A 182 -10.50 -5.57 8.02
CA VAL A 182 -9.94 -4.85 6.87
C VAL A 182 -9.53 -3.46 7.31
N ASN A 183 -8.29 -3.08 7.00
CA ASN A 183 -7.74 -1.77 7.27
C ASN A 183 -7.30 -1.14 5.95
N VAL A 184 -7.46 0.17 5.82
CA VAL A 184 -6.94 0.90 4.66
C VAL A 184 -5.92 1.94 5.11
N ILE A 185 -4.76 1.93 4.45
CA ILE A 185 -3.68 2.90 4.68
C ILE A 185 -3.78 3.97 3.60
N CYS A 186 -3.82 5.23 4.04
CA CYS A 186 -3.81 6.39 3.15
C CYS A 186 -2.62 7.28 3.53
N PRO A 187 -1.39 6.95 3.12
CA PRO A 187 -0.22 7.76 3.39
C PRO A 187 -0.17 9.00 2.50
N GLY A 188 0.50 10.06 2.99
CA GLY A 188 0.93 11.20 2.20
C GLY A 188 2.22 10.90 1.44
N PHE A 189 3.12 11.88 1.38
CA PHE A 189 4.43 11.72 0.75
C PHE A 189 5.36 10.94 1.66
N ILE A 190 5.64 9.69 1.29
CA ILE A 190 6.56 8.80 2.01
C ILE A 190 7.74 8.50 1.10
N ARG A 191 8.96 8.48 1.65
CA ARG A 191 10.17 8.13 0.90
C ARG A 191 9.98 6.78 0.21
N SER A 192 10.07 6.79 -1.11
CA SER A 192 9.89 5.62 -1.96
C SER A 192 10.34 5.94 -3.39
N ARG A 193 10.51 4.93 -4.22
CA ARG A 193 10.80 5.12 -5.65
C ARG A 193 9.74 5.94 -6.41
N ILE A 194 8.53 6.01 -5.89
CA ILE A 194 7.47 6.86 -6.46
C ILE A 194 7.79 8.33 -6.16
N THR A 195 8.18 8.62 -4.92
CA THR A 195 8.51 9.98 -4.47
C THR A 195 9.89 10.44 -4.91
N ASP A 196 10.88 9.55 -5.03
CA ASP A 196 12.23 9.89 -5.49
C ASP A 196 12.28 10.42 -6.94
N ARG A 197 11.26 10.08 -7.73
CA ARG A 197 11.07 10.62 -9.09
C ARG A 197 10.28 11.92 -9.13
N ASN A 198 9.82 12.39 -7.96
CA ASN A 198 8.99 13.57 -7.88
C ASN A 198 9.85 14.81 -7.60
N THR A 199 9.81 15.76 -8.52
CA THR A 199 10.51 17.05 -8.40
C THR A 199 9.61 18.16 -7.84
N CYS A 200 8.34 17.86 -7.59
CA CYS A 200 7.38 18.82 -7.04
C CYS A 200 7.48 18.90 -5.50
N PRO A 201 7.11 20.02 -4.89
CA PRO A 201 7.06 20.15 -3.43
C PRO A 201 6.26 19.01 -2.79
N MET A 202 6.84 18.40 -1.77
CA MET A 202 6.23 17.30 -1.02
C MET A 202 6.08 17.71 0.45
N PRO A 203 5.03 18.50 0.77
CA PRO A 203 4.81 18.94 2.14
C PRO A 203 4.63 17.75 3.08
N PHE A 204 5.16 17.87 4.29
CA PHE A 204 5.09 16.82 5.32
C PHE A 204 5.67 15.48 4.88
N PHE A 205 6.76 15.52 4.09
CA PHE A 205 7.50 14.34 3.67
C PHE A 205 7.94 13.52 4.88
N MET A 206 7.81 12.21 4.80
CA MET A 206 8.10 11.29 5.91
C MET A 206 8.97 10.12 5.43
N GLU A 207 9.91 9.69 6.28
CA GLU A 207 10.69 8.49 6.05
C GLU A 207 9.82 7.23 6.12
N ALA A 208 10.19 6.22 5.32
CA ALA A 208 9.41 4.98 5.22
C ALA A 208 9.35 4.21 6.55
N ASP A 209 10.44 4.21 7.31
CA ASP A 209 10.52 3.53 8.61
C ASP A 209 9.52 4.14 9.60
N ARG A 210 9.44 5.48 9.66
CA ARG A 210 8.45 6.16 10.50
C ARG A 210 7.02 5.86 10.07
N ALA A 211 6.78 5.78 8.76
CA ALA A 211 5.47 5.41 8.23
C ALA A 211 5.10 3.96 8.62
N ALA A 212 6.06 3.03 8.53
CA ALA A 212 5.86 1.63 8.92
C ALA A 212 5.46 1.49 10.38
N GLU A 213 6.14 2.21 11.31
CA GLU A 213 5.79 2.22 12.72
C GLU A 213 4.36 2.70 12.96
N ILE A 214 3.96 3.83 12.35
CA ILE A 214 2.61 4.36 12.45
C ILE A 214 1.57 3.36 11.91
N ILE A 215 1.89 2.69 10.80
CA ILE A 215 1.00 1.70 10.19
C ILE A 215 0.82 0.50 11.11
N LEU A 216 1.91 -0.11 11.57
CA LEU A 216 1.86 -1.31 12.41
C LEU A 216 1.13 -1.06 13.72
N ASP A 217 1.40 0.05 14.41
CA ASP A 217 0.71 0.42 15.65
C ASP A 217 -0.81 0.54 15.46
N ARG A 218 -1.24 1.08 14.32
CA ARG A 218 -2.66 1.27 14.03
C ARG A 218 -3.32 -0.01 13.51
N VAL A 219 -2.58 -0.84 12.78
CA VAL A 219 -3.01 -2.17 12.34
C VAL A 219 -3.21 -3.08 13.56
N ASP A 220 -2.30 -3.04 14.53
CA ASP A 220 -2.44 -3.82 15.77
C ASP A 220 -3.68 -3.41 16.59
N ARG A 221 -4.05 -2.13 16.54
CA ARG A 221 -5.28 -1.60 17.16
C ARG A 221 -6.52 -1.75 16.26
N ASN A 222 -6.42 -2.40 15.12
CA ASN A 222 -7.50 -2.55 14.13
C ASN A 222 -8.16 -1.23 13.70
N ILE A 223 -7.40 -0.15 13.54
CA ILE A 223 -7.92 1.13 13.08
C ILE A 223 -8.30 1.03 11.60
N GLY A 224 -9.58 1.20 11.26
CA GLY A 224 -10.11 0.97 9.91
C GLY A 224 -9.50 1.87 8.84
N LEU A 225 -9.33 3.16 9.12
CA LEU A 225 -8.76 4.16 8.21
C LEU A 225 -7.50 4.78 8.81
N ILE A 226 -6.37 4.43 8.25
CA ILE A 226 -5.03 4.85 8.68
C ILE A 226 -4.51 5.92 7.72
N ALA A 227 -4.92 7.19 7.92
CA ALA A 227 -4.51 8.31 7.09
C ALA A 227 -3.57 9.24 7.85
N PHE A 228 -2.43 9.56 7.24
CA PHE A 228 -1.38 10.41 7.81
C PHE A 228 -0.49 11.04 6.71
N PRO A 229 0.15 12.19 6.99
CA PRO A 229 0.04 13.01 8.19
C PRO A 229 -1.32 13.74 8.28
N TRP A 230 -1.74 14.08 9.49
CA TRP A 230 -3.08 14.66 9.70
C TRP A 230 -3.34 16.00 8.98
N PRO A 231 -2.36 16.93 8.82
CA PRO A 231 -2.62 18.18 8.11
C PRO A 231 -2.96 17.94 6.63
N MET A 232 -2.25 17.05 5.97
CA MET A 232 -2.57 16.67 4.57
C MET A 232 -3.93 15.99 4.47
N ARG A 233 -4.23 15.05 5.40
CA ARG A 233 -5.54 14.40 5.44
C ARG A 233 -6.65 15.44 5.55
N PHE A 234 -6.51 16.42 6.44
CA PHE A 234 -7.50 17.49 6.60
C PHE A 234 -7.64 18.33 5.34
N GLY A 235 -6.52 18.74 4.72
CA GLY A 235 -6.53 19.55 3.49
C GLY A 235 -7.23 18.84 2.33
N VAL A 236 -6.92 17.56 2.07
CA VAL A 236 -7.57 16.82 0.97
C VAL A 236 -9.02 16.45 1.31
N TRP A 237 -9.36 16.24 2.58
CA TRP A 237 -10.74 16.05 3.00
C TRP A 237 -11.56 17.33 2.76
N LEU A 238 -11.02 18.49 3.13
CA LEU A 238 -11.67 19.77 2.86
C LEU A 238 -11.86 19.96 1.35
N LEU A 239 -10.83 19.73 0.54
CA LEU A 239 -10.91 19.81 -0.92
C LEU A 239 -12.02 18.89 -1.49
N ALA A 240 -12.13 17.66 -0.98
CA ALA A 240 -13.14 16.69 -1.40
C ALA A 240 -14.57 17.08 -0.96
N SER A 241 -14.70 17.94 0.06
CA SER A 241 -15.98 18.42 0.58
C SER A 241 -16.51 19.66 -0.17
N LEU A 242 -15.69 20.29 -1.01
CA LEU A 242 -16.07 21.45 -1.80
C LEU A 242 -16.93 21.04 -3.00
N PRO A 243 -17.77 21.94 -3.52
CA PRO A 243 -18.42 21.76 -4.81
C PRO A 243 -17.39 21.45 -5.91
N TRP A 244 -17.74 20.55 -6.84
CA TRP A 244 -16.80 20.03 -7.84
C TRP A 244 -16.05 21.11 -8.63
N TRP A 245 -16.73 22.20 -9.01
CA TRP A 245 -16.13 23.30 -9.77
C TRP A 245 -15.07 24.07 -8.97
N LEU A 246 -15.26 24.21 -7.64
CA LEU A 246 -14.30 24.88 -6.76
C LEU A 246 -13.10 23.96 -6.48
N SER A 247 -13.36 22.69 -6.27
CA SER A 247 -12.30 21.65 -6.13
C SER A 247 -11.45 21.56 -7.40
N GLU A 248 -12.07 21.60 -8.58
CA GLU A 248 -11.36 21.64 -9.86
C GLU A 248 -10.51 22.89 -9.99
N PHE A 249 -11.07 24.07 -9.68
CA PHE A 249 -10.33 25.34 -9.72
C PHE A 249 -9.08 25.28 -8.82
N ILE A 250 -9.23 24.84 -7.58
CA ILE A 250 -8.11 24.69 -6.64
C ILE A 250 -7.11 23.66 -7.14
N SER A 251 -7.57 22.53 -7.67
CA SER A 251 -6.69 21.47 -8.21
C SER A 251 -5.84 21.98 -9.37
N ARG A 252 -6.33 22.88 -10.20
CA ARG A 252 -5.57 23.52 -11.29
C ARG A 252 -4.49 24.48 -10.80
N LEU A 253 -4.61 25.00 -9.56
CA LEU A 253 -3.57 25.85 -8.95
C LEU A 253 -2.41 25.04 -8.37
N LEU A 254 -2.56 23.71 -8.25
CA LEU A 254 -1.46 22.85 -7.81
C LEU A 254 -0.39 22.73 -8.92
N PRO A 255 0.90 22.66 -8.55
CA PRO A 255 1.98 22.51 -9.52
C PRO A 255 1.77 21.27 -10.40
N GLU A 256 1.78 21.43 -11.72
CA GLU A 256 1.64 20.34 -12.67
C GLU A 256 2.98 19.61 -12.89
N LYS A 257 2.92 18.29 -13.01
CA LYS A 257 4.06 17.48 -13.45
C LYS A 257 4.17 17.54 -14.97
N THR A 258 5.33 17.93 -15.48
CA THR A 258 5.61 17.79 -16.90
C THR A 258 5.85 16.32 -17.27
N SER A 259 5.75 15.98 -18.57
CA SER A 259 6.12 14.67 -19.10
C SER A 259 7.58 14.28 -18.80
N SER A 260 8.44 15.26 -18.53
CA SER A 260 9.84 15.08 -18.09
C SER A 260 10.00 14.92 -16.58
N GLY A 261 8.91 14.93 -15.79
CA GLY A 261 8.93 14.81 -14.35
C GLY A 261 9.26 16.10 -13.59
N LYS A 262 9.48 17.21 -14.28
CA LYS A 262 9.73 18.53 -13.67
C LYS A 262 8.43 19.26 -13.35
N CYS A 263 8.38 20.01 -12.26
CA CYS A 263 7.24 20.87 -11.95
C CYS A 263 7.22 22.13 -12.81
N LYS A 264 6.07 22.44 -13.42
CA LYS A 264 5.78 23.76 -13.98
C LYS A 264 4.91 24.54 -13.02
N GLY A 265 5.33 25.78 -12.69
CA GLY A 265 4.45 26.76 -12.07
C GLY A 265 3.42 27.27 -13.08
N HIS A 266 2.37 27.91 -12.57
CA HIS A 266 1.22 28.42 -13.36
C HIS A 266 1.57 29.36 -14.52
N GLU A 267 2.79 29.92 -14.55
CA GLU A 267 3.25 30.83 -15.62
C GLU A 267 4.19 30.15 -16.64
N GLY A 268 4.25 28.82 -16.68
CA GLY A 268 5.09 28.09 -17.62
C GLY A 268 6.61 28.19 -17.35
N LYS A 269 7.03 28.83 -16.27
CA LYS A 269 8.44 28.92 -15.85
C LYS A 269 8.83 27.70 -15.01
N GLU A 270 9.98 27.10 -15.30
CA GLU A 270 10.57 26.07 -14.45
C GLU A 270 10.87 26.69 -13.09
N ILE A 271 10.30 26.13 -12.02
CA ILE A 271 10.63 26.51 -10.65
C ILE A 271 11.87 25.69 -10.28
N ALA A 272 13.03 26.34 -10.25
CA ALA A 272 14.23 25.80 -9.64
C ALA A 272 14.11 25.99 -8.11
N PHE A 273 14.21 24.90 -7.37
CA PHE A 273 14.38 24.88 -5.91
C PHE A 273 15.78 24.40 -5.55
#